data_f4acedf372e8dea1347dadbb7fbcd19e
#
_entry.id   f4acedf372e8dea1347dadbb7fbcd19e
#
_cell.length_a   1.000
_cell.length_b   1.000
_cell.length_c   1.000
_cell.angle_alpha   90.00
_cell.angle_beta   90.00
_cell.angle_gamma   90.00
#
_symmetry.space_group_name_H-M   'P 1'
#
loop_
_entity.id
_entity.type
_entity.pdbx_description
1 polymer ?
#
loop_
_entity_poly.entity_id
_entity_poly.type
_entity_poly.pdbx_seq_one_letter_code
_entity_poly.pdbx_strand_id
1 'polypeptide(L)'
;MKEITAKEVEQAIVQGKELSLIDVREVDEVAAGHIPGIIHIPLGLLEFRVQDLNKDEPYIMVCRSGARSSRATEILEGKGFNVSNMVGGMLSWEGEVHY
;
A
#
# COMPACT_ATOMS: atom_id res chain seq x y z
N MET A 1 -12.54 7.82 -4.27
CA MET A 1 -11.28 7.14 -3.87
C MET A 1 -10.15 7.61 -4.76
N LYS A 2 -9.03 8.01 -4.16
CA LYS A 2 -7.85 8.40 -4.91
C LYS A 2 -7.10 7.15 -5.38
N GLU A 3 -6.52 7.23 -6.56
CA GLU A 3 -5.79 6.13 -7.17
C GLU A 3 -4.45 6.61 -7.71
N ILE A 4 -3.45 5.71 -7.67
CA ILE A 4 -2.14 5.94 -8.24
C ILE A 4 -1.70 4.63 -8.91
N THR A 5 -1.01 4.71 -10.05
CA THR A 5 -0.57 3.49 -10.73
C THR A 5 0.71 2.94 -10.11
N ALA A 6 0.95 1.64 -10.29
CA ALA A 6 2.21 1.02 -9.84
C ALA A 6 3.41 1.72 -10.49
N LYS A 7 3.29 2.08 -11.76
CA LYS A 7 4.36 2.78 -12.46
C LYS A 7 4.65 4.16 -11.86
N GLU A 8 3.61 4.90 -11.48
CA GLU A 8 3.78 6.21 -10.84
C GLU A 8 4.45 6.07 -9.48
N VAL A 9 4.11 5.03 -8.72
CA VAL A 9 4.75 4.76 -7.44
C VAL A 9 6.25 4.45 -7.65
N GLU A 10 6.55 3.58 -8.60
CA GLU A 10 7.94 3.24 -8.91
C GLU A 10 8.74 4.48 -9.31
N GLN A 11 8.19 5.29 -10.20
CA GLN A 11 8.85 6.52 -10.64
C GLN A 11 9.12 7.47 -9.49
N ALA A 12 8.17 7.62 -8.57
CA ALA A 12 8.34 8.48 -7.41
C ALA A 12 9.50 7.98 -6.51
N ILE A 13 9.58 6.67 -6.31
CA ILE A 13 10.66 6.07 -5.51
C ILE A 13 12.02 6.31 -6.18
N VAL A 14 12.10 6.10 -7.50
CA VAL A 14 13.34 6.30 -8.26
C VAL A 14 13.78 7.77 -8.18
N GLN A 15 12.84 8.70 -8.12
CA GLN A 15 13.13 10.13 -7.97
C GLN A 15 13.52 10.53 -6.55
N GLY A 16 13.60 9.58 -5.63
CA GLY A 16 14.01 9.84 -4.25
C GLY A 16 12.90 10.32 -3.34
N LYS A 17 11.64 10.25 -3.75
CA LYS A 17 10.52 10.63 -2.89
C LYS A 17 10.30 9.58 -1.83
N GLU A 18 10.05 10.03 -0.61
CA GLU A 18 9.69 9.14 0.49
C GLU A 18 8.18 8.91 0.46
N LEU A 19 7.78 7.65 0.31
CA LEU A 19 6.39 7.26 0.29
C LEU A 19 6.10 6.29 1.42
N SER A 20 4.90 6.39 1.98
CA SER A 20 4.44 5.46 3.01
C SER A 20 3.48 4.47 2.35
N LEU A 21 3.98 3.27 2.09
CA LEU A 21 3.23 2.21 1.43
C LEU A 21 2.80 1.17 2.48
N ILE A 22 1.52 0.82 2.46
CA ILE A 22 0.98 -0.24 3.33
C ILE A 22 0.58 -1.41 2.45
N ASP A 23 1.24 -2.56 2.65
CA ASP A 23 0.92 -3.80 1.94
C ASP A 23 -0.07 -4.58 2.79
N VAL A 24 -1.26 -4.82 2.24
CA VAL A 24 -2.35 -5.48 2.97
C VAL A 24 -2.51 -6.96 2.60
N ARG A 25 -1.50 -7.53 1.94
CA ARG A 25 -1.49 -8.95 1.58
C ARG A 25 -1.19 -9.81 2.79
N GLU A 26 -1.27 -11.13 2.63
CA GLU A 26 -0.95 -12.08 3.69
C GLU A 26 0.57 -12.26 3.83
N VAL A 27 0.99 -12.85 4.95
CA VAL A 27 2.41 -13.02 5.30
C VAL A 27 3.19 -13.76 4.22
N ASP A 28 2.65 -14.84 3.69
CA ASP A 28 3.31 -15.65 2.66
C ASP A 28 3.46 -14.90 1.33
N GLU A 29 2.48 -14.07 0.99
CA GLU A 29 2.56 -13.23 -0.20
C GLU A 29 3.69 -12.20 -0.08
N VAL A 30 3.79 -11.54 1.07
CA VAL A 30 4.84 -10.54 1.32
C VAL A 30 6.22 -11.20 1.35
N ALA A 31 6.32 -12.38 1.94
CA ALA A 31 7.58 -13.14 1.97
C ALA A 31 8.04 -13.55 0.57
N ALA A 32 7.12 -13.74 -0.36
CA ALA A 32 7.45 -14.08 -1.73
C ALA A 32 7.92 -12.89 -2.57
N GLY A 33 7.87 -11.69 -2.02
CA GLY A 33 8.37 -10.48 -2.67
C GLY A 33 7.51 -9.27 -2.33
N HIS A 34 8.16 -8.16 -1.99
CA HIS A 34 7.47 -6.93 -1.61
C HIS A 34 8.29 -5.70 -2.00
N ILE A 35 7.63 -4.56 -2.07
CA ILE A 35 8.30 -3.29 -2.33
C ILE A 35 9.18 -2.94 -1.14
N PRO A 36 10.45 -2.55 -1.34
CA PRO A 36 11.34 -2.19 -0.23
C PRO A 36 10.74 -1.09 0.66
N GLY A 37 10.86 -1.29 1.97
CA GLY A 37 10.43 -0.28 2.94
C GLY A 37 8.94 -0.23 3.22
N ILE A 38 8.15 -1.20 2.74
CA ILE A 38 6.71 -1.19 2.98
C ILE A 38 6.38 -1.46 4.46
N ILE A 39 5.23 -0.95 4.86
CA ILE A 39 4.61 -1.30 6.14
C ILE A 39 3.68 -2.47 5.84
N HIS A 40 3.83 -3.57 6.55
CA HIS A 40 2.96 -4.74 6.33
C HIS A 40 1.86 -4.80 7.38
N ILE A 41 0.62 -4.64 6.94
CA ILE A 41 -0.57 -4.80 7.77
C ILE A 41 -1.59 -5.57 6.95
N PRO A 42 -1.74 -6.89 7.18
CA PRO A 42 -2.75 -7.67 6.46
C PRO A 42 -4.14 -7.04 6.60
N LEU A 43 -4.94 -7.12 5.53
CA LEU A 43 -6.26 -6.50 5.49
C LEU A 43 -7.11 -6.86 6.71
N GLY A 44 -7.07 -8.13 7.13
CA GLY A 44 -7.84 -8.60 8.28
C GLY A 44 -7.44 -7.98 9.62
N LEU A 45 -6.26 -7.37 9.70
CA LEU A 45 -5.76 -6.72 10.91
C LEU A 45 -5.79 -5.19 10.82
N LEU A 46 -6.16 -4.64 9.67
CA LEU A 46 -6.04 -3.20 9.42
C LEU A 46 -6.77 -2.36 10.46
N GLU A 47 -8.02 -2.72 10.76
CA GLU A 47 -8.83 -1.94 11.70
C GLU A 47 -8.30 -1.99 13.14
N PHE A 48 -7.58 -3.06 13.49
CA PHE A 48 -6.95 -3.19 14.81
C PHE A 48 -5.65 -2.38 14.92
N ARG A 49 -5.10 -1.95 13.79
CA ARG A 49 -3.80 -1.31 13.72
C ARG A 49 -3.88 0.18 13.35
N VAL A 50 -5.09 0.73 13.20
CA VAL A 50 -5.23 2.14 12.78
C VAL A 50 -4.60 3.13 13.74
N GLN A 51 -4.52 2.80 15.04
CA GLN A 51 -3.88 3.67 16.01
C GLN A 51 -2.37 3.81 15.79
N ASP A 52 -1.78 2.89 15.01
CA ASP A 52 -0.37 2.95 14.66
C ASP A 52 -0.11 3.88 13.47
N LEU A 53 -1.17 4.39 12.84
CA LEU A 53 -1.08 5.22 11.65
C LEU A 53 -1.27 6.70 11.99
N ASN A 54 -0.68 7.55 11.15
CA ASN A 54 -0.74 9.00 11.33
C ASN A 54 -1.69 9.62 10.31
N LYS A 55 -2.74 10.29 10.77
CA LYS A 55 -3.72 10.92 9.87
C LYS A 55 -3.14 12.08 9.07
N ASP A 56 -2.02 12.64 9.50
CA ASP A 56 -1.36 13.74 8.80
C ASP A 56 -0.41 13.23 7.70
N GLU A 57 -0.22 11.91 7.60
CA GLU A 57 0.66 11.31 6.62
C GLU A 57 -0.15 10.64 5.51
N PRO A 58 0.18 10.90 4.22
CA PRO A 58 -0.49 10.19 3.13
C PRO A 58 0.03 8.76 3.01
N TYR A 59 -0.88 7.81 2.83
CA TYR A 59 -0.55 6.40 2.66
C TYR A 59 -1.00 5.90 1.29
N ILE A 60 -0.26 4.95 0.73
CA ILE A 60 -0.61 4.27 -0.51
C ILE A 60 -0.81 2.80 -0.17
N MET A 61 -1.98 2.26 -0.50
CA MET A 61 -2.36 0.90 -0.17
C MET A 61 -2.00 -0.05 -1.31
N VAL A 62 -1.36 -1.17 -0.96
CA VAL A 62 -0.81 -2.13 -1.93
C VAL A 62 -1.36 -3.52 -1.65
N CYS A 63 -1.77 -4.24 -2.71
CA CYS A 63 -2.06 -5.66 -2.62
C CYS A 63 -1.61 -6.37 -3.91
N ARG A 64 -2.13 -7.57 -4.18
CA ARG A 64 -1.72 -8.31 -5.36
C ARG A 64 -2.27 -7.68 -6.65
N SER A 65 -3.59 -7.44 -6.71
CA SER A 65 -4.26 -6.97 -7.94
C SER A 65 -4.89 -5.60 -7.82
N GLY A 66 -5.03 -5.05 -6.62
CA GLY A 66 -5.69 -3.79 -6.36
C GLY A 66 -7.04 -3.92 -5.67
N ALA A 67 -7.61 -5.12 -5.56
CA ALA A 67 -8.94 -5.32 -4.98
C ALA A 67 -8.94 -5.18 -3.45
N ARG A 68 -8.05 -5.90 -2.76
CA ARG A 68 -7.93 -5.79 -1.28
C ARG A 68 -7.47 -4.40 -0.86
N SER A 69 -6.55 -3.82 -1.61
CA SER A 69 -6.06 -2.47 -1.32
C SER A 69 -7.13 -1.41 -1.58
N SER A 70 -8.03 -1.64 -2.55
CA SER A 70 -9.18 -0.77 -2.75
C SER A 70 -10.08 -0.76 -1.51
N ARG A 71 -10.38 -1.95 -0.97
CA ARG A 71 -11.17 -2.07 0.25
C ARG A 71 -10.46 -1.42 1.45
N ALA A 72 -9.15 -1.64 1.58
CA ALA A 72 -8.35 -1.01 2.64
C ALA A 72 -8.41 0.51 2.53
N THR A 73 -8.33 1.04 1.31
CA THR A 73 -8.43 2.47 1.06
C THR A 73 -9.78 3.01 1.53
N GLU A 74 -10.87 2.32 1.20
CA GLU A 74 -12.22 2.72 1.64
C GLU A 74 -12.31 2.74 3.17
N ILE A 75 -11.78 1.72 3.84
CA ILE A 75 -11.80 1.63 5.30
C ILE A 75 -11.09 2.83 5.92
N LEU A 76 -9.89 3.13 5.45
CA LEU A 76 -9.09 4.22 6.01
C LEU A 76 -9.65 5.60 5.66
N GLU A 77 -10.19 5.77 4.45
CA GLU A 77 -10.88 7.02 4.09
C GLU A 77 -12.05 7.28 5.03
N GLY A 78 -12.83 6.24 5.32
CA GLY A 78 -13.96 6.35 6.24
C GLY A 78 -13.55 6.76 7.65
N LYS A 79 -12.29 6.56 8.01
CA LYS A 79 -11.74 6.92 9.31
C LYS A 79 -10.96 8.25 9.27
N GLY A 80 -10.98 8.95 8.15
CA GLY A 80 -10.37 10.28 8.01
C GLY A 80 -8.92 10.29 7.59
N PHE A 81 -8.38 9.17 7.09
CA PHE A 81 -7.01 9.11 6.58
C PHE A 81 -6.92 9.59 5.14
N ASN A 82 -5.76 10.13 4.79
CA ASN A 82 -5.42 10.51 3.41
C ASN A 82 -4.75 9.30 2.76
N VAL A 83 -5.50 8.59 1.91
CA VAL A 83 -5.02 7.33 1.32
C VAL A 83 -5.34 7.26 -0.17
N SER A 84 -4.52 6.50 -0.89
CA SER A 84 -4.71 6.19 -2.31
C SER A 84 -4.55 4.70 -2.52
N ASN A 85 -5.25 4.15 -3.51
CA ASN A 85 -5.10 2.75 -3.90
C ASN A 85 -4.08 2.65 -5.03
N MET A 86 -3.09 1.76 -4.90
CA MET A 86 -2.18 1.46 -6.00
C MET A 86 -2.86 0.52 -6.99
N VAL A 87 -3.32 1.07 -8.08
CA VAL A 87 -4.04 0.33 -9.12
C VAL A 87 -3.13 -0.70 -9.78
N GLY A 88 -3.65 -1.90 -9.97
CA GLY A 88 -2.90 -2.99 -10.57
C GLY A 88 -2.07 -3.79 -9.58
N GLY A 89 -1.79 -3.23 -8.42
CA GLY A 89 -1.08 -3.93 -7.34
C GLY A 89 0.28 -4.48 -7.76
N MET A 90 0.71 -5.52 -7.05
CA MET A 90 2.01 -6.15 -7.32
C MET A 90 2.07 -6.83 -8.69
N LEU A 91 0.92 -7.20 -9.27
CA LEU A 91 0.90 -7.77 -10.62
C LEU A 91 1.41 -6.78 -11.68
N SER A 92 1.26 -5.47 -11.42
CA SER A 92 1.72 -4.42 -12.33
C SER A 92 3.05 -3.80 -11.88
N TRP A 93 3.63 -4.29 -10.80
CA TRP A 93 4.86 -3.73 -10.25
C TRP A 93 6.08 -4.17 -11.06
N GLU A 94 6.88 -3.21 -11.50
CA GLU A 94 8.10 -3.47 -12.28
C GLU A 94 9.36 -2.97 -11.57
N GLY A 95 9.21 -2.43 -10.36
CA GLY A 95 10.33 -1.90 -9.61
C GLY A 95 11.06 -2.95 -8.78
N GLU A 96 11.92 -2.47 -7.89
CA GLU A 96 12.72 -3.32 -7.01
C GLU A 96 11.82 -4.12 -6.06
N VAL A 97 12.22 -5.36 -5.77
CA VAL A 97 11.51 -6.26 -4.88
C VAL A 97 12.50 -6.83 -3.86
N HIS A 98 12.11 -6.83 -2.59
CA HIS A 98 12.84 -7.49 -1.51
C HIS A 98 12.09 -8.73 -1.03
N TYR A 99 12.78 -9.62 -0.37
CA TYR A 99 12.22 -10.88 0.11
C TYR A 99 12.37 -11.06 1.61
#